data_58d256220d3cb9524bc70484e4bb510e
#
_entry.id   58d256220d3cb9524bc70484e4bb510e
#
_cell.length_a   1.000
_cell.length_b   1.000
_cell.length_c   1.000
_cell.angle_alpha   90.00
_cell.angle_beta   90.00
_cell.angle_gamma   90.00
#
_symmetry.space_group_name_H-M   'P 1'
#
loop_
_entity.id
_entity.type
_entity.pdbx_description
1 polymer ?
#
loop_
_entity_poly.entity_id
_entity_poly.type
_entity_poly.pdbx_seq_one_letter_code
_entity_poly.pdbx_strand_id
1 'polypeptide(L)'
;MPSSTFLNLAPEKQEKLLSAAVREFTERPYNEASINRIVREAGIPRGSFYMYFRDKEDLFRYLIQESMDALLLAFEEILRRSGGDVFAALPEMYDYLQAHREWDRSLGGMGMMAAIAN
;
A
#
# COMPACT_ATOMS: atom_id res chain seq x y z
N MET A 1 -12.55 2.40 -3.82
CA MET A 1 -12.61 0.93 -3.82
C MET A 1 -12.32 0.41 -5.21
N PRO A 2 -11.46 -0.62 -5.34
CA PRO A 2 -11.20 -1.18 -6.67
C PRO A 2 -12.44 -1.87 -7.22
N SER A 3 -12.52 -1.93 -8.53
CA SER A 3 -13.62 -2.61 -9.20
C SER A 3 -13.47 -4.14 -9.10
N SER A 4 -14.56 -4.86 -9.36
CA SER A 4 -14.50 -6.32 -9.44
C SER A 4 -13.55 -6.77 -10.55
N THR A 5 -13.42 -5.98 -11.60
CA THR A 5 -12.47 -6.27 -12.69
C THR A 5 -11.05 -6.33 -12.15
N PHE A 6 -10.67 -5.40 -11.29
CA PHE A 6 -9.34 -5.42 -10.67
C PHE A 6 -9.19 -6.63 -9.75
N LEU A 7 -10.19 -6.90 -8.93
CA LEU A 7 -10.12 -7.99 -7.95
C LEU A 7 -10.03 -9.36 -8.63
N ASN A 8 -10.54 -9.48 -9.85
CA ASN A 8 -10.46 -10.70 -10.64
C ASN A 8 -9.22 -10.78 -11.52
N LEU A 9 -8.41 -9.72 -11.51
CA LEU A 9 -7.17 -9.70 -12.29
C LEU A 9 -6.17 -10.70 -11.72
N ALA A 10 -5.33 -11.28 -12.58
CA ALA A 10 -4.28 -12.19 -12.13
C ALA A 10 -3.40 -11.52 -11.08
N PRO A 11 -3.01 -12.22 -10.00
CA PRO A 11 -2.21 -11.61 -8.94
C PRO A 11 -0.94 -10.91 -9.42
N GLU A 12 -0.28 -11.46 -10.43
CA GLU A 12 0.93 -10.86 -11.00
C GLU A 12 0.68 -9.49 -11.61
N LYS A 13 -0.46 -9.34 -12.28
CA LYS A 13 -0.85 -8.08 -12.90
C LYS A 13 -1.29 -7.06 -11.86
N GLN A 14 -2.01 -7.51 -10.82
CA GLN A 14 -2.36 -6.66 -9.69
C GLN A 14 -1.08 -6.11 -9.05
N GLU A 15 -0.12 -6.99 -8.80
CA GLU A 15 1.14 -6.61 -8.15
C GLU A 15 1.92 -5.60 -8.97
N LYS A 16 2.00 -5.77 -10.28
CA LYS A 16 2.69 -4.82 -11.15
C LYS A 16 2.09 -3.43 -11.05
N LEU A 17 0.76 -3.35 -11.09
CA LEU A 17 0.07 -2.07 -11.00
C LEU A 17 0.27 -1.44 -9.63
N LEU A 18 0.11 -2.22 -8.56
CA LEU A 18 0.22 -1.71 -7.21
C LEU A 18 1.66 -1.29 -6.88
N SER A 19 2.65 -2.06 -7.33
CA SER A 19 4.06 -1.71 -7.14
C SER A 19 4.42 -0.40 -7.84
N ALA A 20 3.95 -0.23 -9.07
CA ALA A 20 4.17 1.01 -9.82
C ALA A 20 3.52 2.19 -9.12
N ALA A 21 2.31 2.00 -8.59
CA ALA A 21 1.58 3.05 -7.88
C ALA A 21 2.30 3.44 -6.58
N VAL A 22 2.74 2.45 -5.82
CA VAL A 22 3.47 2.71 -4.57
C VAL A 22 4.74 3.51 -4.85
N ARG A 23 5.49 3.12 -5.88
CA ARG A 23 6.69 3.85 -6.26
C ARG A 23 6.39 5.29 -6.60
N GLU A 24 5.36 5.52 -7.39
CA GLU A 24 4.97 6.87 -7.79
C GLU A 24 4.59 7.72 -6.59
N PHE A 25 3.79 7.17 -5.66
CA PHE A 25 3.33 7.92 -4.49
C PHE A 25 4.41 8.10 -3.44
N THR A 26 5.44 7.26 -3.41
CA THR A 26 6.55 7.45 -2.48
C THR A 26 7.61 8.42 -3.01
N GLU A 27 7.81 8.43 -4.31
CA GLU A 27 8.83 9.30 -4.93
C GLU A 27 8.34 10.73 -5.15
N ARG A 28 7.03 10.93 -5.22
CA ARG A 28 6.44 12.24 -5.52
C ARG A 28 5.31 12.58 -4.55
N PRO A 29 5.11 13.89 -4.27
CA PRO A 29 3.92 14.30 -3.52
C PRO A 29 2.65 13.87 -4.26
N TYR A 30 1.57 13.66 -3.52
CA TYR A 30 0.32 13.20 -4.09
C TYR A 30 -0.13 14.08 -5.27
N ASN A 31 -0.02 15.39 -5.13
CA ASN A 31 -0.43 16.32 -6.19
C ASN A 31 0.30 16.10 -7.50
N GLU A 32 1.55 15.68 -7.43
CA GLU A 32 2.41 15.50 -8.59
C GLU A 32 2.42 14.07 -9.11
N ALA A 33 1.88 13.13 -8.33
CA ALA A 33 1.80 11.74 -8.76
C ALA A 33 0.93 11.60 -9.99
N SER A 34 1.38 10.80 -10.95
CA SER A 34 0.79 10.74 -12.29
C SER A 34 0.30 9.33 -12.62
N ILE A 35 -0.99 9.24 -12.96
CA ILE A 35 -1.56 7.98 -13.47
C ILE A 35 -0.84 7.55 -14.75
N ASN A 36 -0.45 8.49 -15.60
CA ASN A 36 0.27 8.17 -16.83
C ASN A 36 1.59 7.44 -16.57
N ARG A 37 2.34 7.92 -15.57
CA ARG A 37 3.59 7.24 -15.19
C ARG A 37 3.32 5.87 -14.58
N ILE A 38 2.30 5.76 -13.75
CA ILE A 38 1.93 4.49 -13.11
C ILE A 38 1.60 3.44 -14.18
N VAL A 39 0.72 3.76 -15.12
CA VAL A 39 0.30 2.78 -16.14
C VAL A 39 1.45 2.44 -17.08
N ARG A 40 2.30 3.40 -17.38
CA ARG A 40 3.47 3.16 -18.24
C ARG A 40 4.44 2.19 -17.58
N GLU A 41 4.73 2.39 -16.31
CA GLU A 41 5.61 1.50 -15.56
C GLU A 41 5.00 0.12 -15.38
N ALA A 42 3.69 0.06 -15.14
CA ALA A 42 2.97 -1.20 -14.99
C ALA A 42 2.78 -1.94 -16.31
N GLY A 43 2.99 -1.25 -17.44
CA GLY A 43 2.84 -1.86 -18.76
C GLY A 43 1.40 -2.09 -19.17
N ILE A 44 0.47 -1.25 -18.71
CA ILE A 44 -0.95 -1.35 -19.07
C ILE A 44 -1.41 -0.10 -19.82
N PRO A 45 -2.43 -0.22 -20.67
CA PRO A 45 -3.04 0.94 -21.31
C PRO A 45 -3.73 1.82 -20.28
N ARG A 46 -3.74 3.13 -20.52
CA ARG A 46 -4.39 4.07 -19.61
C ARG A 46 -5.87 3.77 -19.42
N GLY A 47 -6.55 3.38 -20.48
CA GLY A 47 -7.96 3.02 -20.40
C GLY A 47 -8.23 1.86 -19.45
N SER A 48 -7.30 0.91 -19.37
CA SER A 48 -7.44 -0.23 -18.47
C SER A 48 -7.41 0.21 -17.01
N PHE A 49 -6.63 1.25 -16.69
CA PHE A 49 -6.60 1.77 -15.32
C PHE A 49 -8.00 2.15 -14.85
N TYR A 50 -8.76 2.84 -15.70
CA TYR A 50 -10.10 3.31 -15.31
C TYR A 50 -11.14 2.19 -15.25
N MET A 51 -10.78 1.00 -15.71
CA MET A 51 -11.58 -0.19 -15.47
C MET A 51 -11.35 -0.76 -14.06
N TYR A 52 -10.22 -0.41 -13.44
CA TYR A 52 -9.83 -0.93 -12.13
C TYR A 52 -10.11 0.05 -11.00
N PHE A 53 -9.82 1.31 -11.20
CA PHE A 53 -9.99 2.38 -10.21
C PHE A 53 -10.63 3.58 -10.85
N ARG A 54 -11.45 4.31 -10.07
CA ARG A 54 -12.15 5.48 -10.58
C ARG A 54 -11.19 6.60 -10.94
N ASP A 55 -10.21 6.85 -10.06
CA ASP A 55 -9.27 7.95 -10.21
C ASP A 55 -8.03 7.69 -9.33
N LYS A 56 -7.16 8.67 -9.29
CA LYS A 56 -5.93 8.61 -8.50
C LYS A 56 -6.23 8.47 -7.01
N GLU A 57 -7.23 9.18 -6.52
CA GLU A 57 -7.62 9.13 -5.11
C GLU A 57 -8.12 7.74 -4.72
N ASP A 58 -8.90 7.11 -5.57
CA ASP A 58 -9.42 5.77 -5.34
C ASP A 58 -8.27 4.77 -5.19
N LEU A 59 -7.29 4.84 -6.08
CA LEU A 59 -6.09 4.00 -6.01
C LEU A 59 -5.29 4.26 -4.74
N PHE A 60 -5.08 5.53 -4.41
CA PHE A 60 -4.32 5.93 -3.23
C PHE A 60 -4.96 5.40 -1.95
N ARG A 61 -6.28 5.55 -1.83
CA ARG A 61 -7.03 5.05 -0.68
C ARG A 61 -6.93 3.53 -0.55
N TYR A 62 -6.99 2.83 -1.67
CA TYR A 62 -6.86 1.38 -1.65
C TYR A 62 -5.49 0.95 -1.13
N LEU A 63 -4.43 1.62 -1.57
CA LEU A 63 -3.08 1.30 -1.10
C LEU A 63 -2.93 1.54 0.40
N ILE A 64 -3.47 2.65 0.90
CA ILE A 64 -3.45 2.94 2.33
C ILE A 64 -4.21 1.87 3.10
N GLN A 65 -5.39 1.50 2.64
CA GLN A 65 -6.22 0.51 3.32
C GLN A 65 -5.50 -0.83 3.40
N GLU A 66 -4.87 -1.27 2.30
CA GLU A 66 -4.12 -2.52 2.28
C GLU A 66 -2.94 -2.48 3.24
N SER A 67 -2.21 -1.36 3.29
CA SER A 67 -1.07 -1.20 4.19
C SER A 67 -1.51 -1.22 5.66
N MET A 68 -2.61 -0.54 5.99
CA MET A 68 -3.13 -0.50 7.35
C MET A 68 -3.64 -1.87 7.78
N ASP A 69 -4.34 -2.58 6.90
CA ASP A 69 -4.84 -3.91 7.21
C ASP A 69 -3.70 -4.88 7.51
N ALA A 70 -2.64 -4.84 6.72
CA ALA A 70 -1.48 -5.69 6.92
C ALA A 70 -0.80 -5.39 8.27
N LEU A 71 -0.67 -4.11 8.60
CA LEU A 71 -0.06 -3.69 9.86
C LEU A 71 -0.90 -4.15 11.06
N LEU A 72 -2.21 -3.96 10.98
CA LEU A 72 -3.12 -4.37 12.05
C LEU A 72 -3.08 -5.88 12.28
N LEU A 73 -3.08 -6.66 11.20
CA LEU A 73 -2.99 -8.11 11.31
C LEU A 73 -1.68 -8.54 11.98
N ALA A 74 -0.57 -7.90 11.62
CA ALA A 74 0.72 -8.20 12.21
C ALA A 74 0.73 -7.88 13.71
N PHE A 75 0.16 -6.74 14.09
CA PHE A 75 0.11 -6.32 15.49
C PHE A 75 -0.83 -7.22 16.30
N GLU A 76 -1.95 -7.64 15.72
CA GLU A 76 -2.86 -8.57 16.38
C GLU A 76 -2.15 -9.90 16.68
N GLU A 77 -1.39 -10.40 15.73
CA GLU A 77 -0.64 -11.65 15.91
C GLU A 77 0.42 -11.52 17.00
N ILE A 78 1.15 -10.40 17.02
CA ILE A 78 2.16 -10.15 18.05
C ILE A 78 1.50 -10.07 19.43
N LEU A 79 0.38 -9.35 19.52
CA LEU A 79 -0.35 -9.20 20.78
C LEU A 79 -0.87 -10.56 21.26
N ARG A 80 -1.40 -11.37 20.38
CA ARG A 80 -1.90 -12.70 20.71
C ARG A 80 -0.78 -13.57 21.27
N ARG A 81 0.40 -13.56 20.65
CA ARG A 81 1.55 -14.33 21.12
C ARG A 81 2.04 -13.88 22.49
N SER A 82 1.85 -12.61 22.82
CA SER A 82 2.25 -12.06 24.13
C SER A 82 1.19 -12.30 25.22
N GLY A 83 0.11 -13.02 24.89
CA GLY A 83 -0.97 -13.28 25.83
C GLY A 83 -1.83 -12.08 26.13
N GLY A 84 -1.85 -11.11 25.23
CA GLY A 84 -2.61 -9.86 25.40
C GLY A 84 -1.88 -8.80 26.21
N ASP A 85 -0.62 -9.02 26.55
CA ASP A 85 0.17 -8.06 27.29
C ASP A 85 0.77 -7.03 26.33
N VAL A 86 0.17 -5.84 26.31
CA VAL A 86 0.60 -4.76 25.41
C VAL A 86 2.05 -4.35 25.65
N PHE A 87 2.47 -4.29 26.91
CA PHE A 87 3.84 -3.88 27.23
C PHE A 87 4.85 -4.90 26.73
N ALA A 88 4.53 -6.18 26.83
CA ALA A 88 5.41 -7.23 26.28
C ALA A 88 5.41 -7.21 24.75
N ALA A 89 4.31 -6.81 24.15
CA ALA A 89 4.16 -6.76 22.68
C ALA A 89 4.88 -5.57 22.03
N LEU A 90 5.03 -4.46 22.75
CA LEU A 90 5.60 -3.23 22.18
C LEU A 90 6.99 -3.41 21.56
N PRO A 91 7.96 -4.08 22.22
CA PRO A 91 9.26 -4.30 21.59
C PRO A 91 9.17 -5.10 20.28
N GLU A 92 8.33 -6.11 20.23
CA GLU A 92 8.13 -6.90 19.02
C GLU A 92 7.47 -6.09 17.90
N MET A 93 6.53 -5.22 18.24
CA MET A 93 5.91 -4.31 17.28
C MET A 93 6.93 -3.35 16.70
N TYR A 94 7.81 -2.83 17.57
CA TYR A 94 8.89 -1.96 17.12
C TYR A 94 9.84 -2.71 16.18
N ASP A 95 10.23 -3.92 16.56
CA ASP A 95 11.11 -4.74 15.73
C ASP A 95 10.47 -5.05 14.37
N TYR A 96 9.17 -5.32 14.36
CA TYR A 96 8.43 -5.54 13.12
C TYR A 96 8.50 -4.32 12.21
N LEU A 97 8.27 -3.14 12.76
CA LEU A 97 8.32 -1.90 12.00
C LEU A 97 9.72 -1.66 11.42
N GLN A 98 10.76 -1.94 12.19
CA GLN A 98 12.13 -1.79 11.71
C GLN A 98 12.48 -2.80 10.61
N ALA A 99 12.08 -4.05 10.81
CA ALA A 99 12.34 -5.10 9.84
C ALA A 99 11.63 -4.86 8.51
N HIS A 100 10.47 -4.21 8.54
CA HIS A 100 9.67 -3.93 7.36
C HIS A 100 9.79 -2.49 6.87
N ARG A 101 10.83 -1.80 7.29
CA ARG A 101 11.04 -0.40 6.93
C ARG A 101 11.16 -0.19 5.42
N GLU A 102 11.87 -1.06 4.74
CA GLU A 102 12.00 -0.98 3.28
C GLU A 102 10.71 -1.39 2.59
N TRP A 103 10.03 -2.40 3.14
CA TRP A 103 8.71 -2.79 2.68
C TRP A 103 7.74 -1.62 2.82
N ASP A 104 7.80 -0.93 3.95
CA ASP A 104 7.02 0.28 4.21
C ASP A 104 7.28 1.34 3.16
N ARG A 105 8.56 1.56 2.79
CA ARG A 105 8.90 2.51 1.74
C ARG A 105 8.35 2.07 0.39
N SER A 106 8.57 0.81 0.04
CA SER A 106 8.18 0.30 -1.28
C SER A 106 6.67 0.12 -1.41
N LEU A 107 5.98 -0.21 -0.31
CA LEU A 107 4.53 -0.35 -0.30
C LEU A 107 3.82 0.86 0.28
N GLY A 108 4.58 1.90 0.60
CA GLY A 108 4.01 3.15 1.04
C GLY A 108 3.55 3.20 2.49
N GLY A 109 3.96 2.25 3.36
CA GLY A 109 3.54 2.26 4.74
C GLY A 109 3.76 3.60 5.43
N MET A 110 4.92 3.81 6.03
CA MET A 110 5.24 5.10 6.65
C MET A 110 5.37 6.22 5.63
N GLY A 111 5.90 5.90 4.44
CA GLY A 111 6.00 6.86 3.36
C GLY A 111 4.65 7.37 2.91
N MET A 112 3.66 6.50 2.80
CA MET A 112 2.29 6.87 2.45
C MET A 112 1.67 7.74 3.53
N MET A 113 1.88 7.41 4.80
CA MET A 113 1.38 8.21 5.90
C MET A 113 2.02 9.58 5.94
N ALA A 114 3.30 9.68 5.64
CA ALA A 114 3.98 10.95 5.53
C ALA A 114 3.42 11.79 4.38
N ALA A 115 3.10 11.14 3.26
CA ALA A 115 2.49 11.83 2.12
C ALA A 115 1.11 12.37 2.44
N ILE A 116 0.33 11.65 3.25
CA ILE A 116 -0.99 12.10 3.70
C ILE A 116 -0.84 13.32 4.63
N ALA A 117 0.14 13.28 5.52
CA ALA A 117 0.35 14.35 6.51
C ALA A 117 0.81 15.66 5.84
N ASN A 118 1.41 15.58 4.68
CA ASN A 118 1.84 16.74 3.93
C ASN A 118 0.77 17.18 2.94
#